data_260952156e2ec7fbbb013acc727daa3c
#
_entry.id   260952156e2ec7fbbb013acc727daa3c
#
_cell.length_a   1.000
_cell.length_b   1.000
_cell.length_c   1.000
_cell.angle_alpha   90.00
_cell.angle_beta   90.00
_cell.angle_gamma   90.00
#
_symmetry.space_group_name_H-M   'P 1'
#
loop_
_entity.id
_entity.type
_entity.pdbx_description
1 polymer ?
#
loop_
_entity_poly.entity_id
_entity_poly.type
_entity_poly.pdbx_seq_one_letter_code
_entity_poly.pdbx_strand_id
1 'polypeptide(L)'
;EPRAVQPHLGKCFEGLNTIKFEKDLKITQMISPEGERVDLTTPIDPESGPNKGNVEKWLLELEGLQWVSVRRQVELALQDYPKQKRIDWCIKWPAQAILAVSQIFWTQKTEEAIDAGGHQGLDKYVLDLNQGLTDIVMLVRGQLSKLQRKTLSALVVMDIHSRDTNVTMVTGLIEKCSDFQWQSQMRYYWGPAWKDGQAVKKGEGTVVARIVNARCLYGYEYL
;
A
#
# COMPACT_ATOMS: atom_id res chain seq x y z
N GLU A 1 26.34 -22.07 -1.49
CA GLU A 1 25.15 -22.29 -2.29
C GLU A 1 24.10 -21.23 -1.93
N PRO A 2 23.57 -20.44 -2.89
CA PRO A 2 22.64 -19.34 -2.61
C PRO A 2 21.38 -19.76 -1.84
N ARG A 3 20.89 -20.97 -2.06
CA ARG A 3 19.69 -21.53 -1.38
C ARG A 3 19.89 -21.74 0.13
N ALA A 4 21.12 -21.84 0.59
CA ALA A 4 21.43 -22.03 2.02
C ALA A 4 21.01 -20.81 2.89
N VAL A 5 20.75 -19.66 2.27
CA VAL A 5 20.29 -18.44 2.95
C VAL A 5 18.79 -18.51 3.35
N GLN A 6 17.98 -19.35 2.70
CA GLN A 6 16.53 -19.43 2.96
C GLN A 6 16.13 -19.44 4.44
N PRO A 7 16.70 -20.29 5.31
CA PRO A 7 16.32 -20.35 6.72
C PRO A 7 16.68 -19.10 7.53
N HIS A 8 17.51 -18.23 6.97
CA HIS A 8 18.03 -17.04 7.64
C HIS A 8 17.38 -15.73 7.16
N LEU A 9 16.58 -15.77 6.08
CA LEU A 9 15.95 -14.57 5.50
C LEU A 9 15.09 -13.81 6.50
N GLY A 10 14.27 -14.49 7.29
CA GLY A 10 13.43 -13.87 8.32
C GLY A 10 14.22 -13.20 9.47
N LYS A 11 15.55 -13.41 9.55
CA LYS A 11 16.41 -12.68 10.48
C LYS A 11 16.97 -11.39 9.88
N CYS A 12 17.02 -11.32 8.54
CA CYS A 12 17.51 -10.16 7.81
C CYS A 12 16.35 -9.22 7.41
N PHE A 13 15.18 -9.81 7.12
CA PHE A 13 14.01 -9.11 6.61
C PHE A 13 12.77 -9.58 7.34
N GLU A 14 12.12 -8.72 8.10
CA GLU A 14 11.02 -9.07 9.01
C GLU A 14 9.81 -9.66 8.27
N GLY A 15 9.45 -9.09 7.13
CA GLY A 15 8.29 -9.53 6.34
C GLY A 15 8.58 -10.60 5.29
N LEU A 16 9.82 -11.08 5.20
CA LEU A 16 10.23 -12.04 4.19
C LEU A 16 10.50 -13.42 4.81
N ASN A 17 9.69 -14.41 4.42
CA ASN A 17 9.90 -15.79 4.85
C ASN A 17 10.84 -16.56 3.91
N THR A 18 10.53 -16.52 2.60
CA THR A 18 11.31 -17.21 1.58
C THR A 18 11.37 -16.40 0.28
N ILE A 19 12.31 -16.77 -0.58
CA ILE A 19 12.44 -16.27 -1.95
C ILE A 19 12.35 -17.43 -2.93
N LYS A 20 11.82 -17.15 -4.12
CA LYS A 20 11.72 -18.16 -5.17
C LYS A 20 12.97 -18.12 -6.02
N PHE A 21 13.69 -19.26 -6.05
CA PHE A 21 14.76 -19.52 -7.00
C PHE A 21 14.22 -20.23 -8.22
N GLU A 22 14.56 -19.76 -9.40
CA GLU A 22 14.32 -20.45 -10.65
C GLU A 22 15.33 -21.59 -10.87
N LYS A 23 15.23 -22.34 -11.97
CA LYS A 23 16.13 -23.45 -12.28
C LYS A 23 17.59 -22.99 -12.48
N ASP A 24 17.76 -21.77 -13.01
CA ASP A 24 19.05 -21.12 -13.23
C ASP A 24 19.54 -20.35 -11.99
N LEU A 25 18.98 -20.59 -10.82
CA LEU A 25 19.27 -19.97 -9.53
C LEU A 25 18.93 -18.47 -9.43
N LYS A 26 18.33 -17.87 -10.44
CA LYS A 26 17.84 -16.49 -10.32
C LYS A 26 16.69 -16.38 -9.34
N ILE A 27 16.68 -15.30 -8.59
CA ILE A 27 15.65 -14.97 -7.63
C ILE A 27 14.62 -14.07 -8.32
N THR A 28 13.36 -14.48 -8.34
CA THR A 28 12.29 -13.79 -9.08
C THR A 28 11.14 -13.31 -8.22
N GLN A 29 10.96 -13.84 -7.00
CA GLN A 29 9.77 -13.57 -6.21
C GLN A 29 10.10 -13.59 -4.72
N MET A 30 9.44 -12.71 -3.97
CA MET A 30 9.39 -12.67 -2.51
C MET A 30 8.13 -13.37 -2.02
N ILE A 31 8.24 -14.03 -0.87
CA ILE A 31 7.12 -14.75 -0.26
C ILE A 31 7.10 -14.44 1.24
N SER A 32 6.00 -13.89 1.74
CA SER A 32 5.80 -13.57 3.15
C SER A 32 5.51 -14.81 4.00
N PRO A 33 5.56 -14.71 5.34
CA PRO A 33 5.13 -15.79 6.24
C PRO A 33 3.68 -16.23 6.03
N GLU A 34 2.80 -15.32 5.60
CA GLU A 34 1.40 -15.60 5.28
C GLU A 34 1.19 -16.23 3.91
N GLY A 35 2.25 -16.32 3.10
CA GLY A 35 2.21 -16.88 1.75
C GLY A 35 1.85 -15.86 0.67
N GLU A 36 1.86 -14.55 0.97
CA GLU A 36 1.74 -13.52 -0.05
C GLU A 36 2.96 -13.55 -0.95
N ARG A 37 2.75 -13.35 -2.25
CA ARG A 37 3.79 -13.42 -3.26
C ARG A 37 3.88 -12.12 -4.02
N VAL A 38 5.09 -11.57 -4.11
CA VAL A 38 5.39 -10.37 -4.89
C VAL A 38 6.55 -10.65 -5.83
N ASP A 39 6.32 -10.47 -7.12
CA ASP A 39 7.36 -10.60 -8.13
C ASP A 39 8.34 -9.44 -8.05
N LEU A 40 9.64 -9.73 -8.12
CA LEU A 40 10.67 -8.72 -8.24
C LEU A 40 10.58 -8.03 -9.60
N THR A 41 10.77 -6.72 -9.62
CA THR A 41 10.80 -5.94 -10.87
C THR A 41 11.93 -6.35 -11.80
N THR A 42 13.03 -6.88 -11.21
CA THR A 42 14.18 -7.42 -11.94
C THR A 42 14.67 -8.67 -11.22
N PRO A 43 14.91 -9.80 -11.91
CA PRO A 43 15.51 -10.97 -11.29
C PRO A 43 16.92 -10.69 -10.78
N ILE A 44 17.25 -11.24 -9.57
CA ILE A 44 18.60 -11.20 -9.03
C ILE A 44 19.33 -12.47 -9.44
N ASP A 45 20.55 -12.34 -9.93
CA ASP A 45 21.44 -13.46 -10.23
C ASP A 45 22.56 -13.56 -9.17
N PRO A 46 22.45 -14.51 -8.20
CA PRO A 46 23.45 -14.67 -7.15
C PRO A 46 24.79 -15.23 -7.63
N GLU A 47 24.83 -15.82 -8.84
CA GLU A 47 26.00 -16.49 -9.38
C GLU A 47 26.74 -15.67 -10.44
N SER A 48 26.28 -14.42 -10.70
CA SER A 48 26.90 -13.54 -11.70
C SER A 48 27.49 -12.26 -11.11
N GLY A 49 28.46 -11.70 -11.84
CA GLY A 49 29.06 -10.41 -11.53
C GLY A 49 29.53 -10.26 -10.09
N PRO A 50 29.22 -9.13 -9.44
CA PRO A 50 29.65 -8.84 -8.07
C PRO A 50 28.95 -9.70 -7.00
N ASN A 51 27.86 -10.39 -7.37
CA ASN A 51 27.08 -11.24 -6.45
C ASN A 51 27.74 -12.61 -6.25
N LYS A 52 28.52 -13.07 -7.21
CA LYS A 52 29.14 -14.39 -7.19
C LYS A 52 30.03 -14.58 -5.95
N GLY A 53 29.66 -15.53 -5.11
CA GLY A 53 30.37 -15.82 -3.87
C GLY A 53 30.20 -14.75 -2.78
N ASN A 54 29.35 -13.74 -2.98
CA ASN A 54 29.13 -12.67 -2.02
C ASN A 54 27.63 -12.52 -1.67
N VAL A 55 27.24 -13.18 -0.59
CA VAL A 55 25.85 -13.21 -0.12
C VAL A 55 25.35 -11.82 0.26
N GLU A 56 26.17 -11.00 0.90
CA GLU A 56 25.79 -9.66 1.36
C GLU A 56 25.39 -8.77 0.19
N LYS A 57 26.10 -8.84 -0.93
CA LYS A 57 25.81 -8.00 -2.11
C LYS A 57 24.44 -8.27 -2.71
N TRP A 58 24.09 -9.54 -2.95
CA TRP A 58 22.79 -9.82 -3.52
C TRP A 58 21.66 -9.71 -2.48
N LEU A 59 21.93 -9.81 -1.16
CA LEU A 59 20.94 -9.46 -0.12
C LEU A 59 20.65 -7.95 -0.10
N LEU A 60 21.67 -7.10 -0.24
CA LEU A 60 21.49 -5.64 -0.41
C LEU A 60 20.72 -5.29 -1.70
N GLU A 61 21.00 -6.02 -2.77
CA GLU A 61 20.22 -5.88 -4.01
C GLU A 61 18.75 -6.29 -3.80
N LEU A 62 18.51 -7.38 -3.07
CA LEU A 62 17.17 -7.83 -2.70
C LEU A 62 16.42 -6.78 -1.86
N GLU A 63 17.08 -6.15 -0.88
CA GLU A 63 16.52 -5.06 -0.08
C GLU A 63 16.04 -3.90 -0.96
N GLY A 64 16.89 -3.43 -1.86
CA GLY A 64 16.50 -2.38 -2.80
C GLY A 64 15.35 -2.77 -3.73
N LEU A 65 15.35 -4.02 -4.20
CA LEU A 65 14.29 -4.53 -5.09
C LEU A 65 12.98 -4.81 -4.35
N GLN A 66 12.97 -5.12 -3.05
CA GLN A 66 11.75 -5.19 -2.24
C GLN A 66 11.00 -3.86 -2.32
N TRP A 67 11.68 -2.77 -2.00
CA TRP A 67 11.10 -1.42 -2.03
C TRP A 67 10.53 -1.07 -3.41
N VAL A 68 11.32 -1.26 -4.46
CA VAL A 68 10.91 -0.94 -5.84
C VAL A 68 9.74 -1.83 -6.29
N SER A 69 9.75 -3.11 -5.93
CA SER A 69 8.73 -4.07 -6.36
C SER A 69 7.40 -3.81 -5.65
N VAL A 70 7.41 -3.54 -4.35
CA VAL A 70 6.18 -3.18 -3.61
C VAL A 70 5.62 -1.84 -4.11
N ARG A 71 6.47 -0.83 -4.32
CA ARG A 71 6.05 0.45 -4.94
C ARG A 71 5.39 0.21 -6.31
N ARG A 72 5.96 -0.65 -7.13
CA ARG A 72 5.39 -0.99 -8.44
C ARG A 72 4.02 -1.67 -8.32
N GLN A 73 3.82 -2.53 -7.33
CA GLN A 73 2.50 -3.12 -7.05
C GLN A 73 1.48 -2.05 -6.67
N VAL A 74 1.86 -1.08 -5.84
CA VAL A 74 0.99 0.05 -5.47
C VAL A 74 0.62 0.88 -6.70
N GLU A 75 1.58 1.20 -7.56
CA GLU A 75 1.35 1.94 -8.81
C GLU A 75 0.35 1.23 -9.74
N LEU A 76 0.53 -0.07 -9.95
CA LEU A 76 -0.37 -0.88 -10.77
C LEU A 76 -1.77 -0.99 -10.15
N ALA A 77 -1.84 -1.20 -8.84
CA ALA A 77 -3.11 -1.26 -8.10
C ALA A 77 -3.87 0.07 -8.17
N LEU A 78 -3.15 1.21 -8.08
CA LEU A 78 -3.73 2.56 -8.23
C LEU A 78 -4.34 2.76 -9.62
N GLN A 79 -3.65 2.34 -10.68
CA GLN A 79 -4.14 2.42 -12.06
C GLN A 79 -5.32 1.48 -12.35
N ASP A 80 -5.43 0.40 -11.61
CA ASP A 80 -6.45 -0.63 -11.77
C ASP A 80 -7.73 -0.32 -10.97
N TYR A 81 -7.62 0.43 -9.86
CA TYR A 81 -8.73 0.73 -8.95
C TYR A 81 -9.98 1.30 -9.65
N PRO A 82 -9.87 2.31 -10.55
CA PRO A 82 -11.05 2.87 -11.22
C PRO A 82 -11.65 1.96 -12.30
N LYS A 83 -11.00 0.85 -12.67
CA LYS A 83 -11.40 -0.01 -13.80
C LYS A 83 -12.34 -1.14 -13.42
N GLN A 84 -12.53 -1.38 -12.13
CA GLN A 84 -13.34 -2.50 -11.64
C GLN A 84 -14.04 -2.16 -10.32
N LYS A 85 -14.93 -3.04 -9.87
CA LYS A 85 -15.58 -2.89 -8.58
C LYS A 85 -14.56 -3.06 -7.45
N ARG A 86 -14.70 -2.27 -6.39
CA ARG A 86 -13.79 -2.31 -5.23
C ARG A 86 -13.69 -3.71 -4.61
N ILE A 87 -14.80 -4.45 -4.54
CA ILE A 87 -14.81 -5.82 -3.98
C ILE A 87 -13.97 -6.82 -4.78
N ASP A 88 -13.89 -6.66 -6.11
CA ASP A 88 -13.06 -7.51 -6.97
C ASP A 88 -11.59 -7.08 -6.90
N TRP A 89 -11.38 -5.78 -6.82
CA TRP A 89 -10.04 -5.19 -6.72
C TRP A 89 -9.33 -5.53 -5.41
N CYS A 90 -10.02 -5.50 -4.25
CA CYS A 90 -9.42 -5.68 -2.93
C CYS A 90 -9.02 -7.14 -2.60
N ILE A 91 -9.28 -8.10 -3.49
CA ILE A 91 -8.81 -9.49 -3.36
C ILE A 91 -7.71 -9.86 -4.36
N LYS A 92 -7.32 -8.90 -5.22
CA LYS A 92 -6.42 -9.14 -6.35
C LYS A 92 -4.98 -8.71 -6.07
N TRP A 93 -4.78 -7.67 -5.28
CA TRP A 93 -3.49 -7.03 -5.07
C TRP A 93 -2.85 -7.43 -3.73
N PRO A 94 -1.52 -7.25 -3.57
CA PRO A 94 -0.87 -7.42 -2.27
C PRO A 94 -1.47 -6.50 -1.20
N ALA A 95 -1.43 -6.94 0.06
CA ALA A 95 -2.04 -6.25 1.19
C ALA A 95 -1.62 -4.77 1.30
N GLN A 96 -0.31 -4.48 1.24
CA GLN A 96 0.18 -3.10 1.28
C GLN A 96 -0.37 -2.24 0.15
N ALA A 97 -0.48 -2.78 -1.07
CA ALA A 97 -1.03 -2.06 -2.20
C ALA A 97 -2.52 -1.75 -1.99
N ILE A 98 -3.28 -2.71 -1.47
CA ILE A 98 -4.71 -2.53 -1.16
C ILE A 98 -4.88 -1.41 -0.12
N LEU A 99 -4.13 -1.46 0.99
CA LEU A 99 -4.27 -0.49 2.08
C LEU A 99 -3.82 0.91 1.64
N ALA A 100 -2.66 1.05 1.01
CA ALA A 100 -2.13 2.33 0.56
C ALA A 100 -3.05 2.99 -0.48
N VAL A 101 -3.50 2.25 -1.49
CA VAL A 101 -4.37 2.77 -2.55
C VAL A 101 -5.75 3.13 -2.01
N SER A 102 -6.31 2.32 -1.09
CA SER A 102 -7.58 2.66 -0.43
C SER A 102 -7.50 3.98 0.31
N GLN A 103 -6.39 4.26 1.00
CA GLN A 103 -6.18 5.53 1.70
C GLN A 103 -5.97 6.71 0.74
N ILE A 104 -5.33 6.50 -0.41
CA ILE A 104 -5.19 7.53 -1.44
C ILE A 104 -6.58 7.92 -1.97
N PHE A 105 -7.40 6.96 -2.33
CA PHE A 105 -8.75 7.25 -2.85
C PHE A 105 -9.68 7.82 -1.78
N TRP A 106 -9.57 7.35 -0.52
CA TRP A 106 -10.30 7.97 0.58
C TRP A 106 -9.92 9.44 0.76
N THR A 107 -8.63 9.77 0.75
CA THR A 107 -8.15 11.15 0.84
C THR A 107 -8.72 11.99 -0.30
N GLN A 108 -8.57 11.53 -1.55
CA GLN A 108 -9.05 12.21 -2.73
C GLN A 108 -10.57 12.45 -2.67
N LYS A 109 -11.34 11.42 -2.37
CA LYS A 109 -12.80 11.51 -2.30
C LYS A 109 -13.30 12.39 -1.16
N THR A 110 -12.60 12.39 -0.03
CA THR A 110 -12.90 13.29 1.08
C THR A 110 -12.65 14.75 0.67
N GLU A 111 -11.54 15.07 0.02
CA GLU A 111 -11.24 16.41 -0.48
C GLU A 111 -12.24 16.85 -1.54
N GLU A 112 -12.56 15.99 -2.51
CA GLU A 112 -13.61 16.23 -3.51
C GLU A 112 -14.97 16.54 -2.86
N ALA A 113 -15.35 15.80 -1.80
CA ALA A 113 -16.61 16.01 -1.09
C ALA A 113 -16.63 17.33 -0.29
N ILE A 114 -15.52 17.69 0.35
CA ILE A 114 -15.37 18.98 1.04
C ILE A 114 -15.48 20.13 0.04
N ASP A 115 -14.78 20.05 -1.09
CA ASP A 115 -14.79 21.10 -2.13
C ASP A 115 -16.15 21.23 -2.80
N ALA A 116 -16.93 20.14 -2.88
CA ALA A 116 -18.28 20.14 -3.46
C ALA A 116 -19.35 20.77 -2.55
N GLY A 117 -19.15 20.84 -1.22
CA GLY A 117 -20.16 21.37 -0.33
C GLY A 117 -19.85 21.28 1.16
N GLY A 118 -18.58 21.32 1.54
CA GLY A 118 -18.16 21.27 2.94
C GLY A 118 -18.72 20.04 3.69
N HIS A 119 -19.26 20.26 4.90
CA HIS A 119 -19.87 19.19 5.68
C HIS A 119 -21.07 18.52 5.01
N GLN A 120 -21.83 19.23 4.15
CA GLN A 120 -22.96 18.65 3.41
C GLN A 120 -22.47 17.71 2.30
N GLY A 121 -21.36 18.04 1.64
CA GLY A 121 -20.69 17.15 0.68
C GLY A 121 -20.16 15.88 1.36
N LEU A 122 -19.56 16.04 2.53
CA LEU A 122 -19.07 14.91 3.35
C LEU A 122 -20.21 14.02 3.82
N ASP A 123 -21.35 14.56 4.24
CA ASP A 123 -22.50 13.78 4.70
C ASP A 123 -22.99 12.82 3.60
N LYS A 124 -23.03 13.30 2.34
CA LYS A 124 -23.32 12.44 1.19
C LYS A 124 -22.27 11.36 1.00
N TYR A 125 -20.98 11.70 1.12
CA TYR A 125 -19.90 10.73 0.95
C TYR A 125 -19.87 9.68 2.08
N VAL A 126 -20.33 10.01 3.29
CA VAL A 126 -20.51 9.04 4.40
C VAL A 126 -21.47 7.91 4.01
N LEU A 127 -22.48 8.18 3.19
CA LEU A 127 -23.37 7.12 2.68
C LEU A 127 -22.61 6.13 1.81
N ASP A 128 -21.74 6.62 0.91
CA ASP A 128 -20.89 5.76 0.06
C ASP A 128 -19.91 4.93 0.90
N LEU A 129 -19.32 5.53 1.94
CA LEU A 129 -18.43 4.84 2.86
C LEU A 129 -19.15 3.72 3.64
N ASN A 130 -20.37 3.96 4.08
CA ASN A 130 -21.20 2.95 4.75
C ASN A 130 -21.58 1.81 3.80
N GLN A 131 -21.90 2.12 2.54
CA GLN A 131 -22.17 1.10 1.53
C GLN A 131 -20.90 0.26 1.25
N GLY A 132 -19.75 0.93 1.06
CA GLY A 132 -18.47 0.24 0.86
C GLY A 132 -18.08 -0.68 2.03
N LEU A 133 -18.32 -0.26 3.27
CA LEU A 133 -18.13 -1.12 4.44
C LEU A 133 -19.05 -2.34 4.42
N THR A 134 -20.33 -2.15 4.09
CA THR A 134 -21.30 -3.24 3.97
C THR A 134 -20.84 -4.26 2.93
N ASP A 135 -20.38 -3.80 1.77
CA ASP A 135 -19.91 -4.66 0.69
C ASP A 135 -18.67 -5.48 1.11
N ILE A 136 -17.71 -4.87 1.77
CA ILE A 136 -16.50 -5.57 2.29
C ILE A 136 -16.88 -6.57 3.39
N VAL A 137 -17.77 -6.23 4.31
CA VAL A 137 -18.24 -7.15 5.36
C VAL A 137 -18.94 -8.38 4.75
N MET A 138 -19.75 -8.18 3.72
CA MET A 138 -20.38 -9.29 2.99
C MET A 138 -19.34 -10.15 2.28
N LEU A 139 -18.31 -9.56 1.69
CA LEU A 139 -17.20 -10.28 1.06
C LEU A 139 -16.42 -11.12 2.07
N VAL A 140 -16.14 -10.59 3.27
CA VAL A 140 -15.42 -11.30 4.35
C VAL A 140 -16.19 -12.54 4.84
N ARG A 141 -17.52 -12.52 4.76
CA ARG A 141 -18.37 -13.67 5.10
C ARG A 141 -18.37 -14.78 4.05
N GLY A 142 -17.86 -14.48 2.84
CA GLY A 142 -17.79 -15.44 1.73
C GLY A 142 -16.59 -16.40 1.81
N GLN A 143 -16.34 -17.07 0.69
CA GLN A 143 -15.23 -18.02 0.54
C GLN A 143 -13.95 -17.25 0.20
N LEU A 144 -13.07 -17.09 1.17
CA LEU A 144 -11.79 -16.38 1.05
C LEU A 144 -10.64 -17.25 1.55
N SER A 145 -9.46 -17.10 0.97
CA SER A 145 -8.22 -17.64 1.51
C SER A 145 -7.90 -17.00 2.88
N LYS A 146 -7.04 -17.65 3.67
CA LYS A 146 -6.58 -17.11 4.95
C LYS A 146 -5.90 -15.74 4.77
N LEU A 147 -5.09 -15.59 3.73
CA LEU A 147 -4.40 -14.34 3.39
C LEU A 147 -5.40 -13.23 3.05
N GLN A 148 -6.33 -13.49 2.11
CA GLN A 148 -7.36 -12.51 1.74
C GLN A 148 -8.19 -12.07 2.96
N ARG A 149 -8.55 -12.99 3.83
CA ARG A 149 -9.31 -12.68 5.06
C ARG A 149 -8.51 -11.77 5.99
N LYS A 150 -7.20 -12.02 6.18
CA LYS A 150 -6.33 -11.17 6.99
C LYS A 150 -6.24 -9.76 6.42
N THR A 151 -6.00 -9.64 5.10
CA THR A 151 -5.93 -8.34 4.40
C THR A 151 -7.24 -7.56 4.51
N LEU A 152 -8.38 -8.22 4.23
CA LEU A 152 -9.69 -7.54 4.30
C LEU A 152 -10.07 -7.17 5.73
N SER A 153 -9.64 -7.93 6.74
CA SER A 153 -9.85 -7.54 8.15
C SER A 153 -9.13 -6.25 8.49
N ALA A 154 -7.89 -6.07 8.01
CA ALA A 154 -7.16 -4.81 8.16
C ALA A 154 -7.84 -3.66 7.39
N LEU A 155 -8.31 -3.94 6.15
CA LEU A 155 -9.03 -2.96 5.34
C LEU A 155 -10.31 -2.49 6.01
N VAL A 156 -11.10 -3.39 6.63
CA VAL A 156 -12.32 -3.04 7.38
C VAL A 156 -12.01 -2.07 8.51
N VAL A 157 -10.93 -2.30 9.27
CA VAL A 157 -10.53 -1.39 10.36
C VAL A 157 -10.20 -0.01 9.82
N MET A 158 -9.47 0.08 8.72
CA MET A 158 -9.13 1.35 8.08
C MET A 158 -10.37 2.06 7.52
N ASP A 159 -11.27 1.32 6.90
CA ASP A 159 -12.52 1.87 6.36
C ASP A 159 -13.45 2.40 7.45
N ILE A 160 -13.53 1.71 8.60
CA ILE A 160 -14.29 2.19 9.77
C ILE A 160 -13.68 3.50 10.26
N HIS A 161 -12.35 3.55 10.43
CA HIS A 161 -11.66 4.78 10.84
C HIS A 161 -11.91 5.92 9.84
N SER A 162 -11.82 5.65 8.56
CA SER A 162 -12.08 6.62 7.48
C SER A 162 -13.51 7.16 7.53
N ARG A 163 -14.50 6.28 7.70
CA ARG A 163 -15.91 6.67 7.86
C ARG A 163 -16.11 7.50 9.11
N ASP A 164 -15.60 7.07 10.28
CA ASP A 164 -15.79 7.77 11.55
C ASP A 164 -15.11 9.15 11.57
N THR A 165 -13.96 9.28 10.90
CA THR A 165 -13.30 10.55 10.67
C THR A 165 -14.21 11.51 9.87
N ASN A 166 -14.82 11.03 8.78
CA ASN A 166 -15.71 11.85 7.97
C ASN A 166 -16.99 12.23 8.76
N VAL A 167 -17.58 11.32 9.55
CA VAL A 167 -18.73 11.62 10.42
C VAL A 167 -18.37 12.70 11.45
N THR A 168 -17.18 12.63 12.04
CA THR A 168 -16.70 13.64 13.00
C THR A 168 -16.54 15.00 12.32
N MET A 169 -16.05 15.05 11.09
CA MET A 169 -15.92 16.28 10.32
C MET A 169 -17.28 16.87 9.91
N VAL A 170 -18.26 16.02 9.58
CA VAL A 170 -19.67 16.45 9.35
C VAL A 170 -20.22 17.11 10.60
N THR A 171 -20.09 16.47 11.75
CA THR A 171 -20.56 17.01 13.06
C THR A 171 -19.83 18.30 13.43
N GLY A 172 -18.55 18.42 13.08
CA GLY A 172 -17.73 19.62 13.29
C GLY A 172 -17.99 20.73 12.28
N LEU A 173 -18.95 20.56 11.36
CA LEU A 173 -19.35 21.54 10.34
C LEU A 173 -18.16 22.06 9.49
N ILE A 174 -17.27 21.18 9.07
CA ILE A 174 -16.12 21.52 8.23
C ILE A 174 -16.60 22.12 6.89
N GLU A 175 -15.91 23.15 6.42
CA GLU A 175 -16.26 23.87 5.19
C GLU A 175 -15.20 23.80 4.10
N LYS A 176 -13.93 23.66 4.50
CA LYS A 176 -12.80 23.74 3.58
C LYS A 176 -11.73 22.70 3.89
N CYS A 177 -11.01 22.28 2.84
CA CYS A 177 -9.83 21.41 3.00
C CYS A 177 -8.69 22.06 3.83
N SER A 178 -8.71 23.39 4.05
CA SER A 178 -7.77 24.08 4.95
C SER A 178 -8.14 24.00 6.43
N ASP A 179 -9.32 23.50 6.77
CA ASP A 179 -9.77 23.41 8.16
C ASP A 179 -8.92 22.41 8.95
N PHE A 180 -8.59 22.76 10.19
CA PHE A 180 -7.65 22.00 11.00
C PHE A 180 -8.09 20.56 11.24
N GLN A 181 -9.40 20.33 11.36
CA GLN A 181 -9.94 18.96 11.53
C GLN A 181 -9.53 18.03 10.39
N TRP A 182 -9.51 18.52 9.14
CA TRP A 182 -9.02 17.75 7.98
C TRP A 182 -7.49 17.74 7.94
N GLN A 183 -6.86 18.89 8.14
CA GLN A 183 -5.41 19.01 8.06
C GLN A 183 -4.68 18.13 9.10
N SER A 184 -5.30 17.88 10.26
CA SER A 184 -4.75 17.01 11.31
C SER A 184 -4.89 15.51 11.02
N GLN A 185 -5.64 15.11 10.00
CA GLN A 185 -5.73 13.71 9.59
C GLN A 185 -4.52 13.28 8.77
N MET A 186 -4.18 11.98 8.86
CA MET A 186 -3.16 11.39 7.99
C MET A 186 -3.74 11.16 6.61
N ARG A 187 -3.28 11.94 5.64
CA ARG A 187 -3.77 11.99 4.26
C ARG A 187 -2.73 11.40 3.32
N TYR A 188 -3.16 10.54 2.40
CA TYR A 188 -2.28 9.83 1.50
C TYR A 188 -2.45 10.33 0.07
N TYR A 189 -1.33 10.58 -0.60
CA TYR A 189 -1.30 11.11 -1.96
C TYR A 189 -0.35 10.29 -2.82
N TRP A 190 -0.66 10.15 -4.08
CA TRP A 190 0.30 9.71 -5.09
C TRP A 190 0.94 10.93 -5.73
N GLY A 191 2.24 11.05 -5.65
CA GLY A 191 2.95 12.22 -6.16
C GLY A 191 4.45 12.00 -6.25
N PRO A 192 5.21 13.01 -6.68
CA PRO A 192 6.66 12.89 -6.77
C PRO A 192 7.26 12.69 -5.37
N ALA A 193 8.32 11.88 -5.30
CA ALA A 193 9.15 11.77 -4.11
C ALA A 193 9.83 13.12 -3.83
N TRP A 194 9.87 13.54 -2.56
CA TRP A 194 10.49 14.79 -2.13
C TRP A 194 11.65 14.49 -1.19
N LYS A 195 12.76 15.15 -1.41
CA LYS A 195 13.89 15.20 -0.49
C LYS A 195 14.31 16.66 -0.32
N ASP A 196 14.46 17.11 0.92
CA ASP A 196 14.86 18.49 1.26
C ASP A 196 13.99 19.58 0.57
N GLY A 197 12.68 19.31 0.44
CA GLY A 197 11.73 20.23 -0.18
C GLY A 197 11.71 20.21 -1.72
N GLN A 198 12.52 19.36 -2.37
CA GLN A 198 12.58 19.20 -3.82
C GLN A 198 12.12 17.81 -4.28
N ALA A 199 11.52 17.73 -5.46
CA ALA A 199 11.15 16.46 -6.08
C ALA A 199 12.42 15.68 -6.49
N VAL A 200 12.59 14.46 -5.97
CA VAL A 200 13.82 13.67 -6.13
C VAL A 200 13.98 13.10 -7.53
N LYS A 201 12.86 12.74 -8.19
CA LYS A 201 12.86 12.29 -9.60
C LYS A 201 11.62 12.80 -10.33
N LYS A 202 11.82 13.43 -11.46
CA LYS A 202 10.73 13.73 -12.40
C LYS A 202 10.23 12.41 -13.02
N GLY A 203 8.94 12.12 -12.87
CA GLY A 203 8.27 11.02 -13.57
C GLY A 203 8.00 9.75 -12.76
N GLU A 204 8.64 9.54 -11.59
CA GLU A 204 8.29 8.41 -10.72
C GLU A 204 7.39 8.88 -9.57
N GLY A 205 6.14 8.39 -9.55
CA GLY A 205 5.23 8.62 -8.44
C GLY A 205 5.58 7.74 -7.24
N THR A 206 5.24 8.22 -6.05
CA THR A 206 5.31 7.45 -4.80
C THR A 206 4.15 7.84 -3.88
N VAL A 207 3.87 7.01 -2.88
CA VAL A 207 2.90 7.36 -1.85
C VAL A 207 3.55 8.33 -0.87
N VAL A 208 2.88 9.44 -0.63
CA VAL A 208 3.28 10.47 0.34
C VAL A 208 2.17 10.62 1.38
N ALA A 209 2.48 10.38 2.63
CA ALA A 209 1.59 10.69 3.74
C ALA A 209 1.82 12.14 4.20
N ARG A 210 0.73 12.85 4.50
CA ARG A 210 0.75 14.21 5.04
C ARG A 210 -0.11 14.30 6.30
N ILE A 211 0.41 15.00 7.29
CA ILE A 211 -0.32 15.36 8.49
C ILE A 211 0.08 16.79 8.89
N VAL A 212 -0.88 17.70 8.94
CA VAL A 212 -0.61 19.14 9.08
C VAL A 212 0.43 19.58 8.02
N ASN A 213 1.60 20.05 8.44
CA ASN A 213 2.70 20.47 7.57
C ASN A 213 3.76 19.37 7.33
N ALA A 214 3.67 18.25 8.06
CA ALA A 214 4.62 17.15 7.90
C ALA A 214 4.34 16.36 6.64
N ARG A 215 5.40 15.87 6.00
CA ARG A 215 5.36 14.98 4.83
C ARG A 215 6.29 13.81 5.09
N CYS A 216 5.77 12.60 4.91
CA CYS A 216 6.54 11.36 5.05
C CYS A 216 6.40 10.54 3.77
N LEU A 217 7.51 9.99 3.29
CA LEU A 217 7.49 9.01 2.21
C LEU A 217 7.02 7.66 2.79
N TYR A 218 6.22 6.96 2.02
CA TYR A 218 5.79 5.61 2.38
C TYR A 218 6.98 4.63 2.29
N GLY A 219 7.12 3.76 3.28
CA GLY A 219 8.30 2.91 3.42
C GLY A 219 8.40 1.76 2.42
N TYR A 220 7.29 1.24 1.91
CA TYR A 220 7.22 0.06 1.03
C TYR A 220 7.97 -1.16 1.60
N GLU A 221 8.10 -1.25 2.89
CA GLU A 221 8.66 -2.42 3.54
C GLU A 221 7.72 -3.61 3.34
N TYR A 222 8.32 -4.75 2.98
CA TYR A 222 7.55 -5.98 2.82
C TYR A 222 7.39 -6.62 4.20
N LEU A 223 6.22 -6.43 4.80
CA LEU A 223 5.89 -6.83 6.18
C LEU A 223 4.81 -7.91 6.17
#